data_15f332c652e4702af65665c8b6948724
#
_entry.id   15f332c652e4702af65665c8b6948724
#
_cell.length_a   1.000
_cell.length_b   1.000
_cell.length_c   1.000
_cell.angle_alpha   90.00
_cell.angle_beta   90.00
_cell.angle_gamma   90.00
#
_symmetry.space_group_name_H-M   'P 1'
#
loop_
_entity.id
_entity.type
_entity.pdbx_description
1 polymer ?
#
loop_
_entity_poly.entity_id
_entity_poly.type
_entity_poly.pdbx_seq_one_letter_code
_entity_poly.pdbx_strand_id
1 'polypeptide(L)'
;MSKSKFAIQTYGKSVFAMMMFPNIPDPKIAQAKLLRWIKRDPQLYECILSLSSSANDNDYGPEQIRLIINKFGAPGEYDAY
;
A
#
# COMPACT_ATOMS: atom_id res chain seq x y z
N MET A 1 -19.55 15.60 0.35
CA MET A 1 -19.01 15.39 0.55
C MET A 1 -18.09 14.90 0.26
N SER A 2 -17.69 15.03 0.32
CA SER A 2 -16.91 14.41 -0.19
C SER A 2 -16.17 13.70 0.51
N LYS A 3 -15.74 12.82 0.31
CA LYS A 3 -14.98 12.15 0.95
C LYS A 3 -13.68 12.44 0.67
N SER A 4 -12.81 12.28 1.52
CA SER A 4 -11.45 12.54 1.26
C SER A 4 -11.00 11.65 0.19
N LYS A 5 -10.22 12.17 -0.71
CA LYS A 5 -9.71 11.38 -1.75
C LYS A 5 -8.36 10.93 -1.41
N PHE A 6 -8.10 9.66 -1.64
CA PHE A 6 -6.77 9.11 -1.47
C PHE A 6 -5.88 9.60 -2.61
N ALA A 7 -4.80 10.26 -2.27
CA ALA A 7 -3.88 10.78 -3.28
C ALA A 7 -2.83 9.74 -3.63
N ILE A 8 -2.58 9.56 -4.92
CA ILE A 8 -1.54 8.64 -5.36
C ILE A 8 -0.22 9.38 -5.36
N GLN A 9 0.61 9.05 -4.40
CA GLN A 9 1.90 9.70 -4.22
C GLN A 9 2.79 8.75 -3.46
N THR A 10 4.01 9.18 -3.16
CA THR A 10 4.92 8.36 -2.40
C THR A 10 4.50 8.32 -0.94
N TYR A 11 4.46 7.13 -0.38
CA TYR A 11 4.18 6.94 1.04
C TYR A 11 5.22 6.02 1.62
N GLY A 12 5.59 6.25 2.86
CA GLY A 12 6.39 5.26 3.58
C GLY A 12 5.65 3.94 3.64
N LYS A 13 6.38 2.84 3.60
CA LYS A 13 5.75 1.53 3.59
C LYS A 13 4.90 1.31 4.83
N SER A 14 5.41 1.68 5.98
CA SER A 14 4.64 1.49 7.20
C SER A 14 3.46 2.46 7.25
N VAL A 15 3.64 3.68 6.75
CA VAL A 15 2.55 4.64 6.72
C VAL A 15 1.42 4.15 5.83
N PHE A 16 1.76 3.69 4.63
CA PHE A 16 0.73 3.21 3.72
C PHE A 16 0.05 1.97 4.29
N ALA A 17 0.82 1.08 4.91
CA ALA A 17 0.23 -0.11 5.51
C ALA A 17 -0.76 0.23 6.61
N MET A 18 -0.44 1.24 7.41
CA MET A 18 -1.36 1.67 8.45
C MET A 18 -2.64 2.27 7.85
N MET A 19 -2.51 2.93 6.71
CA MET A 19 -3.69 3.43 6.02
C MET A 19 -4.57 2.30 5.52
N MET A 20 -3.95 1.23 5.04
CA MET A 20 -4.69 0.08 4.53
C MET A 20 -5.30 -0.75 5.65
N PHE A 21 -4.66 -0.78 6.80
CA PHE A 21 -5.13 -1.58 7.92
C PHE A 21 -5.22 -0.73 9.18
N PRO A 22 -6.20 0.15 9.22
CA PRO A 22 -6.28 1.09 10.37
C PRO A 22 -6.54 0.40 11.69
N ASN A 23 -7.00 -0.84 11.66
CA ASN A 23 -7.26 -1.57 12.89
C ASN A 23 -6.01 -2.18 13.51
N ILE A 24 -4.90 -2.15 12.79
CA ILE A 24 -3.66 -2.71 13.31
C ILE A 24 -2.85 -1.56 13.89
N PRO A 25 -2.60 -1.54 15.20
CA PRO A 25 -1.90 -0.41 15.80
C PRO A 25 -0.41 -0.39 15.57
N ASP A 26 0.17 -1.54 15.26
CA ASP A 26 1.61 -1.64 15.12
C ASP A 26 2.00 -1.51 13.64
N PRO A 27 2.78 -0.47 13.30
CA PRO A 27 3.16 -0.27 11.89
C PRO A 27 3.93 -1.44 11.31
N LYS A 28 4.74 -2.10 12.11
CA LYS A 28 5.51 -3.23 11.61
C LYS A 28 4.60 -4.39 11.25
N ILE A 29 3.59 -4.63 12.08
CA ILE A 29 2.65 -5.70 11.80
C ILE A 29 1.81 -5.36 10.58
N ALA A 30 1.37 -4.12 10.46
CA ALA A 30 0.59 -3.71 9.29
C ALA A 30 1.43 -3.85 8.02
N GLN A 31 2.69 -3.44 8.08
CA GLN A 31 3.56 -3.55 6.93
C GLN A 31 3.77 -5.01 6.52
N ALA A 32 3.96 -5.88 7.48
CA ALA A 32 4.14 -7.30 7.18
C ALA A 32 2.89 -7.90 6.57
N LYS A 33 1.73 -7.48 7.07
CA LYS A 33 0.47 -7.99 6.53
C LYS A 33 0.27 -7.54 5.09
N LEU A 34 0.58 -6.28 4.80
CA LEU A 34 0.44 -5.78 3.44
C LEU A 34 1.40 -6.50 2.50
N LEU A 35 2.62 -6.71 2.94
CA LEU A 35 3.58 -7.43 2.11
C LEU A 35 3.10 -8.85 1.83
N ARG A 36 2.50 -9.50 2.82
CA ARG A 36 1.98 -10.85 2.63
C ARG A 36 0.86 -10.86 1.60
N TRP A 37 -0.01 -9.84 1.64
CA TRP A 37 -1.06 -9.72 0.64
C TRP A 37 -0.48 -9.55 -0.76
N ILE A 38 0.55 -8.71 -0.89
CA ILE A 38 1.18 -8.47 -2.17
C ILE A 38 1.82 -9.75 -2.69
N LYS A 39 2.45 -10.50 -1.82
CA LYS A 39 3.14 -11.74 -2.23
C LYS A 39 2.18 -12.83 -2.67
N ARG A 40 0.92 -12.74 -2.27
CA ARG A 40 -0.05 -13.72 -2.74
C ARG A 40 -0.29 -13.63 -4.23
N ASP A 41 0.02 -12.48 -4.83
CA ASP A 41 -0.08 -12.31 -6.27
C ASP A 41 1.32 -12.16 -6.81
N PRO A 42 1.90 -13.24 -7.36
CA PRO A 42 3.29 -13.15 -7.82
C PRO A 42 3.52 -12.10 -8.90
N GLN A 43 2.55 -11.90 -9.77
CA GLN A 43 2.69 -10.88 -10.79
C GLN A 43 2.72 -9.49 -10.19
N LEU A 44 1.85 -9.23 -9.23
CA LEU A 44 1.83 -7.95 -8.55
C LEU A 44 3.14 -7.73 -7.81
N TYR A 45 3.60 -8.76 -7.13
CA TYR A 45 4.84 -8.65 -6.37
C TYR A 45 6.01 -8.32 -7.29
N GLU A 46 6.09 -9.01 -8.42
CA GLU A 46 7.18 -8.75 -9.36
C GLU A 46 7.08 -7.35 -9.95
N CYS A 47 5.90 -6.90 -10.25
CA CYS A 47 5.73 -5.55 -10.76
C CYS A 47 6.17 -4.51 -9.74
N ILE A 48 5.83 -4.74 -8.48
CA ILE A 48 6.23 -3.81 -7.44
C ILE A 48 7.73 -3.79 -7.27
N LEU A 49 8.36 -4.96 -7.33
CA LEU A 49 9.81 -5.04 -7.23
C LEU A 49 10.49 -4.33 -8.40
N SER A 50 9.95 -4.48 -9.59
CA SER A 50 10.57 -3.88 -10.76
C SER A 50 10.46 -2.36 -10.75
N LEU A 51 9.46 -1.83 -10.07
CA LEU A 51 9.32 -0.39 -9.93
C LEU A 51 10.07 0.16 -8.74
N SER A 52 10.67 -0.71 -7.95
CA SER A 52 11.37 -0.29 -6.77
C SER A 52 12.62 0.49 -7.15
N SER A 53 12.78 1.65 -6.54
CA SER A 53 13.99 2.41 -6.73
C SER A 53 15.05 1.85 -5.81
N SER A 54 16.20 1.62 -6.33
CA SER A 54 17.27 1.09 -5.51
C SER A 54 17.70 2.03 -4.42
N ALA A 55 17.37 3.30 -4.55
CA ALA A 55 17.85 4.27 -3.59
C ALA A 55 17.11 4.23 -2.27
N ASN A 56 15.85 3.80 -2.26
CA ASN A 56 15.07 3.89 -1.05
C ASN A 56 14.05 2.78 -0.99
N ASP A 57 14.31 1.82 -0.13
CA ASP A 57 13.41 0.70 0.01
C ASP A 57 12.34 0.90 1.06
N ASN A 58 12.32 2.06 1.69
CA ASN A 58 11.38 2.30 2.78
C ASN A 58 10.07 2.89 2.33
N ASP A 59 9.96 3.23 1.05
CA ASP A 59 8.76 3.88 0.54
C ASP A 59 8.19 3.12 -0.62
N TYR A 60 6.88 3.28 -0.80
CA TYR A 60 6.23 2.88 -2.05
C TYR A 60 6.06 4.13 -2.89
N GLY A 61 6.54 4.08 -4.13
CA GLY A 61 6.34 5.17 -5.06
C GLY A 61 4.92 5.21 -5.61
N PRO A 62 4.57 6.28 -6.32
CA PRO A 62 3.19 6.45 -6.80
C PRO A 62 2.72 5.30 -7.68
N GLU A 63 3.59 4.78 -8.53
CA GLU A 63 3.18 3.69 -9.40
C GLU A 63 2.95 2.41 -8.63
N GLN A 64 3.77 2.17 -7.61
CA GLN A 64 3.55 1.02 -6.76
C GLN A 64 2.25 1.14 -5.99
N ILE A 65 1.97 2.33 -5.48
CA ILE A 65 0.72 2.59 -4.79
C ILE A 65 -0.47 2.33 -5.71
N ARG A 66 -0.37 2.79 -6.96
CA ARG A 66 -1.45 2.57 -7.91
C ARG A 66 -1.71 1.09 -8.14
N LEU A 67 -0.65 0.30 -8.26
CA LEU A 67 -0.81 -1.14 -8.45
C LEU A 67 -1.50 -1.77 -7.26
N ILE A 68 -1.12 -1.35 -6.07
CA ILE A 68 -1.70 -1.93 -4.86
C ILE A 68 -3.17 -1.58 -4.74
N ILE A 69 -3.54 -0.33 -4.97
CA ILE A 69 -4.93 0.05 -4.82
C ILE A 69 -5.79 -0.51 -5.95
N ASN A 70 -5.22 -0.73 -7.12
CA ASN A 70 -5.97 -1.37 -8.18
C ASN A 70 -6.30 -2.81 -7.83
N LYS A 71 -5.46 -3.44 -7.05
CA LYS A 71 -5.69 -4.83 -6.66
C LYS A 71 -6.59 -4.94 -5.44
N PHE A 72 -6.36 -4.09 -4.46
CA PHE A 72 -7.00 -4.24 -3.15
C PHE A 72 -7.96 -3.12 -2.81
N GLY A 73 -8.03 -2.06 -3.61
CA GLY A 73 -8.86 -0.92 -3.29
C GLY A 73 -8.10 0.15 -2.52
N ALA A 74 -8.55 1.38 -2.64
CA ALA A 74 -7.93 2.49 -1.93
C ALA A 74 -8.29 2.41 -0.45
N PRO A 75 -7.40 2.91 0.42
CA PRO A 75 -7.63 2.77 1.86
C PRO A 75 -8.96 3.31 2.34
N GLY A 76 -9.38 4.44 1.82
CA GLY A 76 -10.63 5.03 2.29
C GLY A 76 -11.85 4.23 1.93
N GLU A 77 -11.76 3.38 0.93
CA GLU A 77 -12.92 2.61 0.49
C GLU A 77 -13.30 1.53 1.48
N TYR A 78 -12.34 1.04 2.24
CA TYR A 78 -12.66 0.01 3.21
C TYR A 78 -13.46 0.55 4.36
N ASP A 79 -13.28 1.81 4.66
CA ASP A 79 -13.97 2.40 5.79
C ASP A 79 -15.41 2.69 5.48
N ALA A 80 -15.80 2.58 4.24
CA ALA A 80 -17.17 2.83 3.87
C ALA A 80 -18.12 1.78 4.45
N TYR A 81 -17.57 0.68 4.85
CA TYR A 81 -18.40 -0.34 5.42
C TYR A 81 -18.39 -0.30 6.92
#